data_de64967252c7c6996cae46d5c45d11df
#
_entry.id   de64967252c7c6996cae46d5c45d11df
#
_cell.length_a   1.000
_cell.length_b   1.000
_cell.length_c   1.000
_cell.angle_alpha   90.00
_cell.angle_beta   90.00
_cell.angle_gamma   90.00
#
_symmetry.space_group_name_H-M   'P 1'
#
loop_
_entity.id
_entity.type
_entity.pdbx_description
1 polymer ?
#
loop_
_entity_poly.entity_id
_entity_poly.type
_entity_poly.pdbx_seq_one_letter_code
_entity_poly.pdbx_strand_id
1 'polypeptide(L)'
;MTHCLYGGEIRRADVIFEEQGSYPSTYIGQGSNFGFTGGLMGMTSDNPRLKDAVTIAQTQGIDIRFKKAPLGNKHPNQAKIDVLDADGQTVLSVMTYSIGGGMFQITELDGFAVMIDGSRRQGFLCCETEEACAAAEAVLTHENAHWEKQTDRDRALYTVPLELEQDVRAFLALRKKSGIGFVRIAEVILPVARKTAKGVSFNAAETLAAAKKTGKDLWELAEAYECGVGLV
;
A
#
# COMPACT_ATOMS: atom_id res chain seq x y z
N MET A 1 2.19 -0.10 2.09
CA MET A 1 1.19 -0.98 2.74
C MET A 1 1.52 -2.46 2.58
N THR A 2 1.66 -3.02 1.37
CA THR A 2 1.95 -4.47 1.16
C THR A 2 3.16 -4.96 1.97
N HIS A 3 4.24 -4.18 2.04
CA HIS A 3 5.41 -4.47 2.87
C HIS A 3 5.05 -4.58 4.38
N CYS A 4 4.21 -3.70 4.89
CA CYS A 4 3.74 -3.74 6.28
C CYS A 4 2.89 -5.00 6.53
N LEU A 5 1.95 -5.31 5.64
CA LEU A 5 1.11 -6.51 5.72
C LEU A 5 1.93 -7.80 5.66
N TYR A 6 3.00 -7.82 4.89
CA TYR A 6 3.90 -8.97 4.83
C TYR A 6 4.73 -9.11 6.12
N GLY A 7 5.22 -8.00 6.65
CA GLY A 7 5.96 -7.95 7.91
C GLY A 7 7.35 -8.56 7.85
N GLY A 8 7.95 -8.60 6.67
CA GLY A 8 9.28 -9.14 6.40
C GLY A 8 9.90 -8.56 5.14
N GLU A 9 11.10 -9.02 4.78
CA GLU A 9 11.78 -8.60 3.56
C GLU A 9 11.18 -9.29 2.34
N ILE A 10 10.67 -8.52 1.38
CA ILE A 10 10.12 -9.02 0.12
C ILE A 10 11.27 -9.18 -0.89
N ARG A 11 11.50 -10.40 -1.34
CA ARG A 11 12.50 -10.74 -2.36
C ARG A 11 11.92 -10.96 -3.74
N ARG A 12 10.66 -11.38 -3.82
CA ARG A 12 9.96 -11.64 -5.08
C ARG A 12 8.52 -11.18 -4.97
N ALA A 13 8.05 -10.46 -5.98
CA ALA A 13 6.65 -10.09 -6.09
C ALA A 13 6.23 -9.90 -7.55
N ASP A 14 4.97 -10.22 -7.84
CA ASP A 14 4.29 -9.88 -9.07
C ASP A 14 3.34 -8.72 -8.81
N VAL A 15 3.47 -7.65 -9.59
CA VAL A 15 2.52 -6.54 -9.66
C VAL A 15 1.72 -6.71 -10.93
N ILE A 16 0.46 -7.08 -10.81
CA ILE A 16 -0.41 -7.44 -11.93
C ILE A 16 -1.44 -6.34 -12.11
N PHE A 17 -1.47 -5.70 -13.25
CA PHE A 17 -2.42 -4.65 -13.58
C PHE A 17 -3.64 -5.22 -14.32
N GLU A 18 -4.82 -4.64 -14.07
CA GLU A 18 -6.01 -4.92 -14.88
C GLU A 18 -5.70 -4.62 -16.36
N GLU A 19 -5.86 -5.62 -17.23
CA GLU A 19 -5.43 -5.52 -18.64
C GLU A 19 -6.19 -4.45 -19.45
N GLN A 20 -7.45 -4.19 -19.10
CA GLN A 20 -8.31 -3.15 -19.69
C GLN A 20 -8.24 -1.82 -18.94
N GLY A 21 -7.43 -1.73 -17.89
CA GLY A 21 -7.25 -0.54 -17.07
C GLY A 21 -6.27 0.46 -17.66
N SER A 22 -6.01 1.53 -16.91
CA SER A 22 -5.10 2.60 -17.31
C SER A 22 -3.62 2.25 -17.05
N TYR A 23 -3.33 1.47 -16.00
CA TYR A 23 -1.97 1.16 -15.59
C TYR A 23 -1.10 0.54 -16.69
N PRO A 24 -1.55 -0.48 -17.49
CA PRO A 24 -0.67 -1.14 -18.46
C PRO A 24 0.00 -0.20 -19.46
N SER A 25 -0.65 0.91 -19.79
CA SER A 25 -0.10 1.91 -20.74
C SER A 25 0.60 3.08 -20.08
N THR A 26 0.42 3.31 -18.76
CA THR A 26 0.85 4.56 -18.12
C THR A 26 1.84 4.37 -16.97
N TYR A 27 1.94 3.18 -16.35
CA TYR A 27 2.68 2.97 -15.11
C TYR A 27 4.16 3.36 -15.15
N ILE A 28 4.81 3.25 -16.32
CA ILE A 28 6.20 3.70 -16.49
C ILE A 28 6.25 5.23 -16.58
N GLY A 29 5.43 5.82 -17.47
CA GLY A 29 5.46 7.27 -17.73
C GLY A 29 5.07 8.12 -16.51
N GLN A 30 4.23 7.60 -15.63
CA GLN A 30 3.84 8.28 -14.39
C GLN A 30 4.68 7.87 -13.15
N GLY A 31 5.72 7.03 -13.33
CA GLY A 31 6.61 6.63 -12.25
C GLY A 31 6.02 5.62 -11.25
N SER A 32 4.88 5.00 -11.55
CA SER A 32 4.27 4.01 -10.65
C SER A 32 5.16 2.78 -10.44
N ASN A 33 5.99 2.40 -11.42
CA ASN A 33 6.99 1.34 -11.28
C ASN A 33 7.96 1.61 -10.14
N PHE A 34 8.41 2.86 -9.94
CA PHE A 34 9.26 3.23 -8.81
C PHE A 34 8.50 3.15 -7.50
N GLY A 35 7.24 3.64 -7.48
CA GLY A 35 6.37 3.60 -6.30
C GLY A 35 6.07 2.18 -5.84
N PHE A 36 5.68 1.28 -6.74
CA PHE A 36 5.43 -0.13 -6.40
C PHE A 36 6.70 -0.82 -5.93
N THR A 37 7.80 -0.69 -6.67
CA THR A 37 9.08 -1.33 -6.33
C THR A 37 9.60 -0.81 -4.98
N GLY A 38 9.68 0.50 -4.81
CA GLY A 38 10.16 1.10 -3.56
C GLY A 38 9.26 0.76 -2.37
N GLY A 39 7.94 0.82 -2.57
CA GLY A 39 6.98 0.45 -1.52
C GLY A 39 7.07 -1.02 -1.10
N LEU A 40 7.34 -1.94 -2.02
CA LEU A 40 7.59 -3.37 -1.73
C LEU A 40 8.92 -3.57 -0.99
N MET A 41 9.91 -2.71 -1.23
CA MET A 41 11.19 -2.68 -0.51
C MET A 41 11.11 -1.94 0.84
N GLY A 42 9.94 -1.43 1.25
CA GLY A 42 9.77 -0.67 2.48
C GLY A 42 10.20 0.80 2.41
N MET A 43 10.44 1.33 1.22
CA MET A 43 10.71 2.77 1.06
C MET A 43 9.43 3.58 1.30
N THR A 44 9.59 4.71 1.97
CA THR A 44 8.51 5.70 2.16
C THR A 44 8.38 6.60 0.92
N SER A 45 7.22 7.24 0.76
CA SER A 45 6.93 8.10 -0.40
C SER A 45 7.81 9.36 -0.47
N ASP A 46 8.40 9.77 0.64
CA ASP A 46 9.34 10.89 0.75
C ASP A 46 10.83 10.47 0.65
N ASN A 47 11.10 9.20 0.40
CA ASN A 47 12.47 8.72 0.25
C ASN A 47 13.10 9.30 -1.02
N PRO A 48 14.22 10.05 -0.92
CA PRO A 48 14.85 10.70 -2.07
C PRO A 48 15.37 9.71 -3.13
N ARG A 49 15.58 8.45 -2.75
CA ARG A 49 16.01 7.37 -3.65
C ARG A 49 14.86 6.58 -4.28
N LEU A 50 13.62 7.00 -4.07
CA LEU A 50 12.46 6.28 -4.62
C LEU A 50 12.52 6.18 -6.16
N LYS A 51 13.02 7.21 -6.83
CA LYS A 51 13.25 7.23 -8.29
C LYS A 51 14.24 6.15 -8.76
N ASP A 52 15.13 5.70 -7.88
CA ASP A 52 16.15 4.69 -8.17
C ASP A 52 15.71 3.28 -7.75
N ALA A 53 14.47 3.12 -7.24
CA ALA A 53 14.00 1.90 -6.61
C ALA A 53 14.14 0.66 -7.51
N VAL A 54 13.85 0.77 -8.81
CA VAL A 54 13.98 -0.34 -9.76
C VAL A 54 15.44 -0.78 -9.89
N THR A 55 16.37 0.17 -10.04
CA THR A 55 17.80 -0.13 -10.11
C THR A 55 18.32 -0.73 -8.81
N ILE A 56 17.88 -0.22 -7.67
CA ILE A 56 18.23 -0.74 -6.35
C ILE A 56 17.74 -2.17 -6.20
N ALA A 57 16.48 -2.45 -6.56
CA ALA A 57 15.93 -3.81 -6.52
C ALA A 57 16.78 -4.79 -7.35
N GLN A 58 17.11 -4.42 -8.58
CA GLN A 58 17.95 -5.23 -9.48
C GLN A 58 19.32 -5.51 -8.88
N THR A 59 20.00 -4.49 -8.33
CA THR A 59 21.34 -4.66 -7.74
C THR A 59 21.32 -5.49 -6.45
N GLN A 60 20.20 -5.53 -5.74
CA GLN A 60 20.00 -6.34 -4.53
C GLN A 60 19.42 -7.73 -4.82
N GLY A 61 19.20 -8.09 -6.08
CA GLY A 61 18.61 -9.38 -6.45
C GLY A 61 17.14 -9.54 -6.03
N ILE A 62 16.41 -8.42 -5.90
CA ILE A 62 14.98 -8.39 -5.61
C ILE A 62 14.23 -8.43 -6.94
N ASP A 63 13.40 -9.45 -7.13
CA ASP A 63 12.69 -9.74 -8.38
C ASP A 63 11.24 -9.22 -8.31
N ILE A 64 11.01 -8.00 -8.76
CA ILE A 64 9.68 -7.39 -8.89
C ILE A 64 9.26 -7.39 -10.36
N ARG A 65 8.18 -8.09 -10.67
CA ARG A 65 7.68 -8.26 -12.03
C ARG A 65 6.38 -7.52 -12.24
N PHE A 66 6.31 -6.75 -13.31
CA PHE A 66 5.09 -6.07 -13.74
C PHE A 66 4.41 -6.88 -14.84
N LYS A 67 3.16 -7.25 -14.61
CA LYS A 67 2.34 -8.08 -15.50
C LYS A 67 1.01 -7.42 -15.80
N LYS A 68 0.28 -7.95 -16.76
CA LYS A 68 -1.13 -7.60 -17.02
C LYS A 68 -1.95 -8.88 -17.12
N ALA A 69 -3.15 -8.85 -16.54
CA ALA A 69 -4.11 -9.94 -16.60
C ALA A 69 -5.53 -9.40 -16.35
N PRO A 70 -6.59 -10.15 -16.72
CA PRO A 70 -7.94 -9.79 -16.34
C PRO A 70 -8.12 -9.93 -14.82
N LEU A 71 -8.45 -8.82 -14.16
CA LEU A 71 -8.72 -8.75 -12.71
C LEU A 71 -10.20 -8.42 -12.40
N GLY A 72 -11.06 -8.48 -13.43
CA GLY A 72 -12.51 -8.24 -13.31
C GLY A 72 -12.94 -6.80 -13.57
N ASN A 73 -12.01 -5.92 -13.97
CA ASN A 73 -12.26 -4.55 -14.45
C ASN A 73 -13.17 -3.71 -13.53
N LYS A 74 -12.96 -3.82 -12.21
CA LYS A 74 -13.76 -3.08 -11.20
C LYS A 74 -13.31 -1.63 -11.04
N HIS A 75 -12.08 -1.30 -11.45
CA HIS A 75 -11.52 0.03 -11.34
C HIS A 75 -10.43 0.23 -12.41
N PRO A 76 -10.34 1.40 -13.10
CA PRO A 76 -9.34 1.63 -14.16
C PRO A 76 -7.89 1.58 -13.65
N ASN A 77 -7.66 1.86 -12.37
CA ASN A 77 -6.35 1.79 -11.74
C ASN A 77 -6.28 0.61 -10.75
N GLN A 78 -6.77 -0.55 -11.18
CA GLN A 78 -6.75 -1.79 -10.40
C GLN A 78 -5.40 -2.48 -10.55
N ALA A 79 -4.85 -2.96 -9.43
CA ALA A 79 -3.66 -3.79 -9.40
C ALA A 79 -3.82 -4.89 -8.36
N LYS A 80 -3.28 -6.06 -8.67
CA LYS A 80 -3.07 -7.16 -7.73
C LYS A 80 -1.58 -7.26 -7.43
N ILE A 81 -1.21 -7.48 -6.18
CA ILE A 81 0.17 -7.69 -5.77
C ILE A 81 0.27 -9.05 -5.09
N ASP A 82 1.03 -9.95 -5.69
CA ASP A 82 1.34 -11.26 -5.13
C ASP A 82 2.80 -11.26 -4.65
N VAL A 83 3.02 -11.44 -3.35
CA VAL A 83 4.35 -11.68 -2.77
C VAL A 83 4.62 -13.16 -2.82
N LEU A 84 5.79 -13.53 -3.32
CA LEU A 84 6.17 -14.91 -3.57
C LEU A 84 7.32 -15.34 -2.65
N ASP A 85 7.29 -16.59 -2.20
CA ASP A 85 8.41 -17.22 -1.51
C ASP A 85 9.53 -17.68 -2.47
N ALA A 86 10.53 -18.37 -1.93
CA ALA A 86 11.65 -18.90 -2.73
C ALA A 86 11.21 -19.94 -3.76
N ASP A 87 10.16 -20.69 -3.47
CA ASP A 87 9.60 -21.75 -4.33
C ASP A 87 8.62 -21.18 -5.37
N GLY A 88 8.33 -19.86 -5.29
CA GLY A 88 7.40 -19.18 -6.18
C GLY A 88 5.94 -19.32 -5.78
N GLN A 89 5.66 -19.78 -4.56
CA GLN A 89 4.30 -19.83 -4.04
C GLN A 89 3.88 -18.47 -3.51
N THR A 90 2.62 -18.11 -3.71
CA THR A 90 2.06 -16.84 -3.17
C THR A 90 1.88 -16.97 -1.67
N VAL A 91 2.53 -16.09 -0.92
CA VAL A 91 2.46 -16.01 0.57
C VAL A 91 1.69 -14.79 1.07
N LEU A 92 1.40 -13.85 0.19
CA LEU A 92 0.51 -12.72 0.43
C LEU A 92 -0.07 -12.27 -0.91
N SER A 93 -1.37 -12.06 -0.97
CA SER A 93 -2.05 -11.51 -2.13
C SER A 93 -2.92 -10.33 -1.71
N VAL A 94 -2.78 -9.19 -2.38
CA VAL A 94 -3.63 -8.01 -2.15
C VAL A 94 -4.18 -7.47 -3.47
N MET A 95 -5.47 -7.10 -3.47
CA MET A 95 -6.09 -6.33 -4.53
C MET A 95 -6.16 -4.87 -4.12
N THR A 96 -5.68 -3.97 -4.96
CA THR A 96 -5.63 -2.54 -4.63
C THR A 96 -6.09 -1.66 -5.78
N TYR A 97 -6.62 -0.50 -5.44
CA TYR A 97 -7.01 0.56 -6.36
C TYR A 97 -6.25 1.84 -6.02
N SER A 98 -5.77 2.55 -7.05
CA SER A 98 -5.36 3.95 -6.87
C SER A 98 -6.59 4.83 -7.08
N ILE A 99 -6.98 5.55 -6.05
CA ILE A 99 -8.20 6.38 -6.04
C ILE A 99 -7.90 7.87 -6.25
N GLY A 100 -6.68 8.19 -6.69
CA GLY A 100 -6.25 9.56 -6.96
C GLY A 100 -5.65 10.27 -5.74
N GLY A 101 -5.00 11.42 -5.98
CA GLY A 101 -4.40 12.23 -4.90
C GLY A 101 -3.31 11.56 -4.08
N GLY A 102 -2.67 10.51 -4.60
CA GLY A 102 -1.70 9.70 -3.84
C GLY A 102 -2.34 8.71 -2.88
N MET A 103 -3.67 8.59 -2.89
CA MET A 103 -4.42 7.66 -2.05
C MET A 103 -4.56 6.30 -2.74
N PHE A 104 -4.67 5.27 -1.93
CA PHE A 104 -4.93 3.89 -2.36
C PHE A 104 -6.03 3.27 -1.49
N GLN A 105 -6.57 2.17 -1.99
CA GLN A 105 -7.51 1.35 -1.26
C GLN A 105 -7.19 -0.12 -1.54
N ILE A 106 -6.92 -0.92 -0.49
CA ILE A 106 -6.87 -2.37 -0.60
C ILE A 106 -8.26 -2.90 -0.31
N THR A 107 -8.78 -3.69 -1.24
CA THR A 107 -10.14 -4.22 -1.21
C THR A 107 -10.20 -5.73 -1.00
N GLU A 108 -9.06 -6.43 -1.16
CA GLU A 108 -8.95 -7.86 -0.89
C GLU A 108 -7.58 -8.18 -0.29
N LEU A 109 -7.57 -9.06 0.69
CA LEU A 109 -6.39 -9.58 1.38
C LEU A 109 -6.50 -11.10 1.49
N ASP A 110 -5.62 -11.83 0.80
CA ASP A 110 -5.56 -13.31 0.77
C ASP A 110 -6.94 -13.96 0.50
N GLY A 111 -7.74 -13.34 -0.38
CA GLY A 111 -9.09 -13.79 -0.78
C GLY A 111 -10.24 -13.23 0.06
N PHE A 112 -9.97 -12.57 1.18
CA PHE A 112 -11.01 -11.93 2.00
C PHE A 112 -11.25 -10.48 1.56
N ALA A 113 -12.52 -10.07 1.51
CA ALA A 113 -12.87 -8.68 1.27
C ALA A 113 -12.47 -7.82 2.48
N VAL A 114 -11.72 -6.74 2.24
CA VAL A 114 -11.26 -5.83 3.29
C VAL A 114 -11.36 -4.38 2.82
N MET A 115 -11.20 -3.45 3.76
CA MET A 115 -11.09 -2.02 3.48
C MET A 115 -9.87 -1.46 4.21
N ILE A 116 -8.76 -1.26 3.47
CA ILE A 116 -7.53 -0.68 4.00
C ILE A 116 -7.14 0.51 3.14
N ASP A 117 -7.18 1.70 3.72
CA ASP A 117 -6.86 2.96 3.04
C ASP A 117 -5.64 3.69 3.66
N GLY A 118 -5.04 3.09 4.69
CA GLY A 118 -3.91 3.65 5.41
C GLY A 118 -4.27 4.71 6.46
N SER A 119 -5.55 4.99 6.68
CA SER A 119 -5.99 6.02 7.66
C SER A 119 -5.86 5.57 9.10
N ARG A 120 -5.85 4.26 9.36
CA ARG A 120 -5.79 3.66 10.70
C ARG A 120 -4.97 2.38 10.73
N ARG A 121 -4.44 2.05 11.89
CA ARG A 121 -3.77 0.78 12.13
C ARG A 121 -4.82 -0.31 12.36
N GLN A 122 -4.66 -1.44 11.65
CA GLN A 122 -5.57 -2.58 11.74
C GLN A 122 -4.77 -3.88 11.76
N GLY A 123 -5.21 -4.82 12.58
CA GLY A 123 -4.72 -6.20 12.58
C GLY A 123 -5.65 -7.12 11.79
N PHE A 124 -5.09 -8.06 11.08
CA PHE A 124 -5.78 -9.11 10.32
C PHE A 124 -5.24 -10.47 10.78
N LEU A 125 -6.13 -11.28 11.36
CA LEU A 125 -5.82 -12.61 11.86
C LEU A 125 -6.66 -13.63 11.09
N CYS A 126 -6.02 -14.56 10.38
CA CYS A 126 -6.69 -15.66 9.72
C CYS A 126 -6.55 -16.94 10.54
N CYS A 127 -7.67 -17.56 10.86
CA CYS A 127 -7.74 -18.86 11.50
C CYS A 127 -8.20 -19.92 10.49
N GLU A 128 -7.60 -21.10 10.55
CA GLU A 128 -7.84 -22.23 9.64
C GLU A 128 -8.53 -23.41 10.34
N THR A 129 -8.75 -23.30 11.67
CA THR A 129 -9.47 -24.31 12.45
C THR A 129 -10.44 -23.67 13.45
N GLU A 130 -11.48 -24.40 13.86
CA GLU A 130 -12.43 -23.92 14.87
C GLU A 130 -11.76 -23.68 16.23
N GLU A 131 -10.79 -24.53 16.61
CA GLU A 131 -10.05 -24.38 17.87
C GLU A 131 -9.20 -23.09 17.84
N ALA A 132 -8.59 -22.77 16.69
CA ALA A 132 -7.84 -21.53 16.54
C ALA A 132 -8.76 -20.31 16.59
N CYS A 133 -9.95 -20.39 15.99
CA CYS A 133 -10.98 -19.35 16.11
C CYS A 133 -11.37 -19.11 17.56
N ALA A 134 -11.71 -20.16 18.32
CA ALA A 134 -12.10 -20.06 19.72
C ALA A 134 -10.97 -19.47 20.58
N ALA A 135 -9.71 -19.92 20.33
CA ALA A 135 -8.54 -19.41 21.05
C ALA A 135 -8.27 -17.91 20.73
N ALA A 136 -8.47 -17.49 19.47
CA ALA A 136 -8.34 -16.09 19.07
C ALA A 136 -9.43 -15.23 19.72
N GLU A 137 -10.69 -15.65 19.65
CA GLU A 137 -11.82 -14.94 20.26
C GLU A 137 -11.65 -14.79 21.77
N ALA A 138 -11.16 -15.81 22.47
CA ALA A 138 -10.88 -15.74 23.90
C ALA A 138 -9.83 -14.66 24.22
N VAL A 139 -8.75 -14.56 23.45
CA VAL A 139 -7.72 -13.53 23.61
C VAL A 139 -8.28 -12.15 23.32
N LEU A 140 -8.96 -11.97 22.18
CA LEU A 140 -9.50 -10.68 21.75
C LEU A 140 -10.56 -10.16 22.75
N THR A 141 -11.40 -11.06 23.30
CA THR A 141 -12.40 -10.72 24.30
C THR A 141 -11.75 -10.34 25.63
N HIS A 142 -10.71 -11.06 26.07
CA HIS A 142 -9.97 -10.74 27.30
C HIS A 142 -9.34 -9.34 27.25
N GLU A 143 -8.80 -8.95 26.10
CA GLU A 143 -8.21 -7.62 25.86
C GLU A 143 -9.27 -6.53 25.60
N ASN A 144 -10.57 -6.83 25.71
CA ASN A 144 -11.69 -5.95 25.35
C ASN A 144 -11.55 -5.35 23.93
N ALA A 145 -10.90 -6.06 23.02
CA ALA A 145 -10.71 -5.61 21.64
C ALA A 145 -12.05 -5.62 20.90
N HIS A 146 -12.31 -4.56 20.15
CA HIS A 146 -13.38 -4.58 19.15
C HIS A 146 -12.88 -5.34 17.91
N TRP A 147 -13.66 -6.26 17.37
CA TRP A 147 -13.27 -7.06 16.21
C TRP A 147 -14.47 -7.41 15.33
N GLU A 148 -14.19 -7.59 14.04
CA GLU A 148 -15.13 -8.08 13.05
C GLU A 148 -14.64 -9.44 12.53
N LYS A 149 -15.57 -10.37 12.25
CA LYS A 149 -15.28 -11.70 11.73
C LYS A 149 -15.92 -11.90 10.37
N GLN A 150 -15.13 -12.36 9.42
CA GLN A 150 -15.58 -12.90 8.14
C GLN A 150 -15.22 -14.37 8.05
N THR A 151 -16.08 -15.19 7.44
CA THR A 151 -15.79 -16.60 7.16
C THR A 151 -15.79 -16.84 5.65
N ASP A 152 -14.80 -17.58 5.17
CA ASP A 152 -14.71 -18.07 3.81
C ASP A 152 -14.30 -19.55 3.85
N ARG A 153 -15.24 -20.44 3.50
CA ARG A 153 -15.09 -21.89 3.60
C ARG A 153 -14.65 -22.31 5.01
N ASP A 154 -13.45 -22.88 5.13
CA ASP A 154 -12.88 -23.40 6.38
C ASP A 154 -11.99 -22.36 7.10
N ARG A 155 -11.94 -21.10 6.59
CA ARG A 155 -11.12 -20.03 7.14
C ARG A 155 -11.96 -18.92 7.73
N ALA A 156 -11.48 -18.30 8.79
CA ALA A 156 -12.07 -17.08 9.36
C ALA A 156 -11.03 -15.97 9.45
N LEU A 157 -11.36 -14.78 8.96
CA LEU A 157 -10.59 -13.56 9.10
C LEU A 157 -11.18 -12.70 10.21
N TYR A 158 -10.35 -12.31 11.17
CA TYR A 158 -10.66 -11.30 12.19
C TYR A 158 -9.97 -10.00 11.85
N THR A 159 -10.73 -8.92 11.78
CA THR A 159 -10.22 -7.55 11.63
C THR A 159 -10.32 -6.84 12.96
N VAL A 160 -9.20 -6.30 13.44
CA VAL A 160 -9.09 -5.71 14.78
C VAL A 160 -8.47 -4.32 14.66
N PRO A 161 -9.10 -3.25 15.14
CA PRO A 161 -8.44 -1.95 15.34
C PRO A 161 -7.30 -2.09 16.36
N LEU A 162 -6.13 -1.54 16.04
CA LEU A 162 -4.93 -1.60 16.91
C LEU A 162 -4.48 -0.18 17.24
N GLU A 163 -4.96 0.39 18.32
CA GLU A 163 -4.68 1.78 18.67
C GLU A 163 -3.37 1.93 19.46
N LEU A 164 -3.07 0.99 20.36
CA LEU A 164 -1.91 1.05 21.23
C LEU A 164 -0.84 0.03 20.84
N GLU A 165 0.42 0.32 21.17
CA GLU A 165 1.55 -0.59 20.93
C GLU A 165 1.45 -1.90 21.70
N GLN A 166 0.80 -1.90 22.88
CA GLN A 166 0.53 -3.12 23.62
C GLN A 166 -0.43 -4.05 22.89
N ASP A 167 -1.46 -3.48 22.20
CA ASP A 167 -2.43 -4.24 21.42
C ASP A 167 -1.73 -4.92 20.23
N VAL A 168 -0.82 -4.21 19.58
CA VAL A 168 0.01 -4.74 18.50
C VAL A 168 0.83 -5.94 18.97
N ARG A 169 1.48 -5.85 20.14
CA ARG A 169 2.29 -6.95 20.68
C ARG A 169 1.45 -8.16 21.04
N ALA A 170 0.31 -7.94 21.71
CA ALA A 170 -0.63 -9.01 22.06
C ALA A 170 -1.17 -9.70 20.80
N PHE A 171 -1.54 -8.91 19.79
CA PHE A 171 -2.03 -9.40 18.53
C PHE A 171 -0.97 -10.22 17.76
N LEU A 172 0.26 -9.74 17.69
CA LEU A 172 1.38 -10.47 17.05
C LEU A 172 1.73 -11.78 17.76
N ALA A 173 1.50 -11.88 19.07
CA ALA A 173 1.75 -13.12 19.82
C ALA A 173 0.85 -14.26 19.34
N LEU A 174 -0.31 -13.97 18.74
CA LEU A 174 -1.21 -14.97 18.17
C LEU A 174 -0.59 -15.78 17.01
N ARG A 175 0.43 -15.25 16.32
CA ARG A 175 1.17 -15.98 15.27
C ARG A 175 1.71 -17.35 15.71
N LYS A 176 1.97 -17.51 17.02
CA LYS A 176 2.54 -18.73 17.59
C LYS A 176 1.50 -19.82 17.91
N LYS A 177 0.22 -19.51 17.75
CA LYS A 177 -0.86 -20.47 18.03
C LYS A 177 -1.05 -21.42 16.85
N SER A 178 -1.32 -22.69 17.15
CA SER A 178 -1.66 -23.67 16.13
C SER A 178 -2.96 -23.30 15.41
N GLY A 179 -3.06 -23.59 14.13
CA GLY A 179 -4.24 -23.30 13.31
C GLY A 179 -4.40 -21.81 12.92
N ILE A 180 -3.39 -20.98 13.19
CA ILE A 180 -3.33 -19.61 12.66
C ILE A 180 -2.62 -19.64 11.32
N GLY A 181 -3.33 -19.28 10.25
CA GLY A 181 -2.79 -19.18 8.90
C GLY A 181 -1.89 -17.97 8.72
N PHE A 182 -2.35 -16.81 9.18
CA PHE A 182 -1.51 -15.59 9.20
C PHE A 182 -1.97 -14.57 10.25
N VAL A 183 -1.03 -13.70 10.63
CA VAL A 183 -1.28 -12.44 11.35
C VAL A 183 -0.58 -11.32 10.60
N ARG A 184 -1.33 -10.31 10.18
CA ARG A 184 -0.83 -9.17 9.41
C ARG A 184 -1.24 -7.86 10.07
N ILE A 185 -0.45 -6.81 9.87
CA ILE A 185 -0.75 -5.47 10.37
C ILE A 185 -0.70 -4.48 9.21
N ALA A 186 -1.76 -3.72 9.05
CA ALA A 186 -1.80 -2.51 8.24
C ALA A 186 -1.42 -1.32 9.12
N GLU A 187 -0.34 -0.64 8.77
CA GLU A 187 0.12 0.57 9.47
C GLU A 187 -0.57 1.82 8.93
N VAL A 188 -0.51 2.90 9.70
CA VAL A 188 -0.95 4.22 9.21
C VAL A 188 0.01 4.69 8.12
N ILE A 189 -0.50 4.87 6.91
CA ILE A 189 0.24 5.38 5.76
C ILE A 189 -0.61 6.44 5.08
N LEU A 190 -0.34 7.69 5.38
CA LEU A 190 -1.01 8.83 4.79
C LEU A 190 -0.19 9.38 3.62
N PRO A 191 -0.83 9.98 2.61
CA PRO A 191 -0.11 10.65 1.54
C PRO A 191 0.72 11.77 2.12
N VAL A 192 1.96 11.88 1.66
CA VAL A 192 2.83 13.00 2.06
C VAL A 192 2.24 14.28 1.47
N ALA A 193 1.92 15.23 2.34
CA ALA A 193 1.51 16.54 1.89
C ALA A 193 2.67 17.20 1.11
N ARG A 194 2.40 17.70 -0.09
CA ARG A 194 3.39 18.45 -0.86
C ARG A 194 3.89 19.63 -0.03
N LYS A 195 5.20 19.79 0.04
CA LYS A 195 5.79 21.00 0.65
C LYS A 195 5.37 22.19 -0.19
N THR A 196 4.87 23.24 0.45
CA THR A 196 4.57 24.49 -0.26
C THR A 196 5.88 25.12 -0.70
N ALA A 197 6.03 25.40 -2.00
CA ALA A 197 7.20 26.10 -2.50
C ALA A 197 7.26 27.50 -1.91
N LYS A 198 8.41 27.90 -1.33
CA LYS A 198 8.60 29.26 -0.81
C LYS A 198 8.54 30.27 -1.96
N GLY A 199 7.64 31.24 -1.87
CA GLY A 199 7.52 32.35 -2.82
C GLY A 199 6.75 32.03 -4.11
N VAL A 200 6.15 30.86 -4.22
CA VAL A 200 5.29 30.49 -5.36
C VAL A 200 3.93 30.05 -4.82
N SER A 201 2.86 30.69 -5.28
CA SER A 201 1.48 30.33 -4.91
C SER A 201 0.86 29.39 -5.93
N PHE A 202 0.01 28.47 -5.46
CA PHE A 202 -0.82 27.60 -6.31
C PHE A 202 -2.24 28.18 -6.51
N ASN A 203 -2.47 29.40 -6.11
CA ASN A 203 -3.73 30.10 -6.31
C ASN A 203 -3.74 30.77 -7.70
N ALA A 204 -4.76 30.51 -8.51
CA ALA A 204 -4.85 31.01 -9.87
C ALA A 204 -4.73 32.56 -9.98
N ALA A 205 -5.32 33.29 -9.03
CA ALA A 205 -5.24 34.75 -9.01
C ALA A 205 -3.81 35.25 -8.73
N GLU A 206 -3.12 34.64 -7.77
CA GLU A 206 -1.74 34.97 -7.41
C GLU A 206 -0.76 34.53 -8.50
N THR A 207 -0.98 33.38 -9.15
CA THR A 207 -0.18 32.91 -10.29
C THR A 207 -0.31 33.89 -11.45
N LEU A 208 -1.53 34.36 -11.75
CA LEU A 208 -1.75 35.34 -12.79
C LEU A 208 -1.10 36.69 -12.46
N ALA A 209 -1.16 37.11 -11.20
CA ALA A 209 -0.49 38.33 -10.73
C ALA A 209 1.05 38.20 -10.83
N ALA A 210 1.60 37.05 -10.50
CA ALA A 210 3.01 36.72 -10.63
C ALA A 210 3.45 36.75 -12.11
N ALA A 211 2.65 36.15 -13.02
CA ALA A 211 2.89 36.17 -14.46
C ALA A 211 3.01 37.62 -14.98
N LYS A 212 2.02 38.45 -14.63
CA LYS A 212 2.01 39.88 -15.00
C LYS A 212 3.19 40.67 -14.45
N LYS A 213 3.62 40.35 -13.22
CA LYS A 213 4.72 41.06 -12.54
C LYS A 213 6.10 40.65 -13.07
N THR A 214 6.27 39.40 -13.42
CA THR A 214 7.59 38.82 -13.79
C THR A 214 7.78 38.71 -15.30
N GLY A 215 6.72 38.84 -16.09
CA GLY A 215 6.73 38.58 -17.54
C GLY A 215 6.86 37.09 -17.91
N LYS A 216 6.83 36.18 -16.91
CA LYS A 216 6.88 34.77 -17.12
C LYS A 216 5.55 34.20 -17.59
N ASP A 217 5.58 33.23 -18.47
CA ASP A 217 4.38 32.51 -18.87
C ASP A 217 3.94 31.50 -17.77
N LEU A 218 2.78 30.88 -17.96
CA LEU A 218 2.23 29.95 -16.99
C LEU A 218 3.06 28.68 -16.88
N TRP A 219 3.75 28.27 -17.95
CA TRP A 219 4.64 27.11 -17.94
C TRP A 219 5.88 27.36 -17.08
N GLU A 220 6.54 28.50 -17.26
CA GLU A 220 7.72 28.88 -16.47
C GLU A 220 7.39 29.04 -14.98
N LEU A 221 6.16 29.48 -14.65
CA LEU A 221 5.69 29.55 -13.26
C LEU A 221 5.38 28.17 -12.68
N ALA A 222 4.81 27.26 -13.48
CA ALA A 222 4.55 25.89 -13.07
C ALA A 222 5.87 25.13 -12.84
N GLU A 223 6.85 25.28 -13.73
CA GLU A 223 8.19 24.70 -13.56
C GLU A 223 8.87 25.23 -12.30
N ALA A 224 8.82 26.53 -12.06
CA ALA A 224 9.39 27.13 -10.84
C ALA A 224 8.71 26.61 -9.57
N TYR A 225 7.40 26.32 -9.62
CA TYR A 225 6.67 25.69 -8.52
C TYR A 225 7.15 24.25 -8.28
N GLU A 226 7.21 23.43 -9.32
CA GLU A 226 7.63 22.01 -9.23
C GLU A 226 9.08 21.90 -8.76
N CYS A 227 9.99 22.74 -9.24
CA CYS A 227 11.36 22.84 -8.75
C CYS A 227 11.41 23.26 -7.26
N GLY A 228 10.57 24.23 -6.88
CA GLY A 228 10.50 24.73 -5.50
C GLY A 228 9.96 23.71 -4.49
N VAL A 229 9.15 22.74 -4.93
CA VAL A 229 8.68 21.60 -4.10
C VAL A 229 9.56 20.35 -4.22
N GLY A 230 10.58 20.38 -5.08
CA GLY A 230 11.56 19.29 -5.22
C GLY A 230 11.04 18.10 -6.02
N LEU A 231 10.14 18.34 -6.98
CA LEU A 231 9.59 17.29 -7.88
C LEU A 231 10.38 17.17 -9.20
N VAL A 232 11.22 18.15 -9.52
CA VAL A 232 12.09 18.19 -10.71
C VAL A 232 13.53 18.46 -10.28
#